data_18b1d1bbf881b2fa378ee533dae657d3
#
_entry.id   18b1d1bbf881b2fa378ee533dae657d3
#
_cell.length_a   1.000
_cell.length_b   1.000
_cell.length_c   1.000
_cell.angle_alpha   90.00
_cell.angle_beta   90.00
_cell.angle_gamma   90.00
#
_symmetry.space_group_name_H-M   'P 1'
#
loop_
_entity.id
_entity.type
_entity.pdbx_description
1 polymer ?
#
loop_
_entity_poly.entity_id
_entity_poly.type
_entity_poly.pdbx_seq_one_letter_code
_entity_poly.pdbx_strand_id
1 'polypeptide(L)'
;MKSLFPKQEAAHKFFTITQREGRNTLDTSDAGTGKTVVAAALAKSLGHPVVVLCPKQVIPSWERELKEMGVEPLFVINYEKIRGGRTKWMTKKGKNIMRWILPMGTLVLVDEIHKCKGPYTQHAQMILSLVNQGYQIHGMSATAAEDPTEMRAIGYMLNLHNLNKSQAPLRSWFGWMKHFGCEQDFWNQWRLVKKSKLKELRTAMYGISTDRLSVDDLPDAFKENRIFVEPIQFKNLAKIKKAYKDLGLTPEILEQYIEHGTVEDSEHVIVNIIRARQLAESLKVPDLVEMAEDLMLEGLSVVIFVSFKETVQALCEKLCCDRIEGGQKSDRQQVIDDFTADKTNCIVVNTAAGGTGISLHDVNGDRPRVSLISPQFSAKDHVQVLGRIHRNGMKSDALQKILVASGSVEEAVMSSMQRRLDNLAIMQNQK
;
A
#
# COMPACT_ATOMS: atom_id res chain seq x y z
N MET A 1 3.40 16.27 23.83
CA MET A 1 3.51 14.86 23.45
C MET A 1 2.17 14.47 22.83
N LYS A 2 2.18 13.93 21.63
CA LYS A 2 0.95 13.48 20.93
C LYS A 2 0.33 12.33 21.72
N SER A 3 -0.93 12.45 22.13
CA SER A 3 -1.66 11.37 22.80
C SER A 3 -2.15 10.36 21.78
N LEU A 4 -2.10 9.09 22.12
CA LEU A 4 -2.73 8.03 21.33
C LEU A 4 -4.23 8.00 21.62
N PHE A 5 -5.02 7.60 20.64
CA PHE A 5 -6.41 7.24 20.88
C PHE A 5 -6.50 5.93 21.69
N PRO A 6 -7.58 5.66 22.44
CA PRO A 6 -7.67 4.47 23.30
C PRO A 6 -7.38 3.15 22.57
N LYS A 7 -7.84 3.01 21.34
CA LYS A 7 -7.56 1.81 20.51
C LYS A 7 -6.11 1.75 20.03
N GLN A 8 -5.49 2.90 19.74
CA GLN A 8 -4.05 2.97 19.43
C GLN A 8 -3.21 2.64 20.68
N GLU A 9 -3.63 3.03 21.86
CA GLU A 9 -2.96 2.67 23.13
C GLU A 9 -3.02 1.15 23.36
N ALA A 10 -4.16 0.51 23.07
CA ALA A 10 -4.30 -0.93 23.17
C ALA A 10 -3.34 -1.65 22.20
N ALA A 11 -3.31 -1.23 20.93
CA ALA A 11 -2.38 -1.77 19.92
C ALA A 11 -0.91 -1.53 20.32
N HIS A 12 -0.57 -0.33 20.77
CA HIS A 12 0.77 -0.01 21.29
C HIS A 12 1.17 -0.93 22.45
N LYS A 13 0.27 -1.14 23.42
CA LYS A 13 0.49 -2.07 24.55
C LYS A 13 0.74 -3.49 24.07
N PHE A 14 -0.10 -3.98 23.16
CA PHE A 14 0.05 -5.30 22.55
C PHE A 14 1.43 -5.47 21.90
N PHE A 15 1.83 -4.55 21.02
CA PHE A 15 3.13 -4.62 20.33
C PHE A 15 4.30 -4.50 21.32
N THR A 16 4.18 -3.65 22.34
CA THR A 16 5.23 -3.47 23.35
C THR A 16 5.46 -4.77 24.14
N ILE A 17 4.39 -5.44 24.59
CA ILE A 17 4.49 -6.71 25.33
C ILE A 17 5.11 -7.78 24.42
N THR A 18 4.59 -7.93 23.20
CA THR A 18 5.05 -8.93 22.23
C THR A 18 6.53 -8.76 21.88
N GLN A 19 6.98 -7.51 21.69
CA GLN A 19 8.40 -7.22 21.42
C GLN A 19 9.29 -7.51 22.64
N ARG A 20 8.85 -7.21 23.86
CA ARG A 20 9.57 -7.54 25.08
C ARG A 20 9.71 -9.05 25.31
N GLU A 21 8.79 -9.84 24.77
CA GLU A 21 8.89 -11.31 24.75
C GLU A 21 9.85 -11.82 23.64
N GLY A 22 10.51 -10.96 22.93
CA GLY A 22 11.48 -11.31 21.87
C GLY A 22 10.83 -11.71 20.54
N ARG A 23 9.56 -11.44 20.35
CA ARG A 23 8.84 -11.74 19.10
C ARG A 23 8.79 -10.52 18.18
N ASN A 24 8.95 -10.74 16.89
CA ASN A 24 8.68 -9.75 15.87
C ASN A 24 7.18 -9.50 15.72
N THR A 25 6.80 -8.29 15.30
CA THR A 25 5.39 -7.87 15.22
C THR A 25 5.03 -7.31 13.87
N LEU A 26 3.75 -7.38 13.53
CA LEU A 26 3.18 -6.85 12.30
C LEU A 26 1.91 -6.04 12.61
N ASP A 27 1.90 -4.78 12.19
CA ASP A 27 0.74 -3.90 12.22
C ASP A 27 0.10 -3.84 10.84
N THR A 28 -1.12 -4.39 10.73
CA THR A 28 -1.90 -4.41 9.49
C THR A 28 -3.05 -3.41 9.51
N SER A 29 -2.98 -2.41 10.38
CA SER A 29 -3.99 -1.37 10.52
C SER A 29 -4.26 -0.64 9.21
N ASP A 30 -5.47 -0.14 9.03
CA ASP A 30 -5.91 0.57 7.83
C ASP A 30 -5.05 1.79 7.52
N ALA A 31 -5.10 2.24 6.28
CA ALA A 31 -4.44 3.48 5.90
C ALA A 31 -5.04 4.66 6.68
N GLY A 32 -4.17 5.52 7.22
CA GLY A 32 -4.62 6.70 7.97
C GLY A 32 -4.93 6.48 9.46
N THR A 33 -4.95 5.25 9.98
CA THR A 33 -5.23 4.96 11.40
C THR A 33 -4.09 5.29 12.37
N GLY A 34 -2.94 5.77 11.86
CA GLY A 34 -1.82 6.24 12.69
C GLY A 34 -0.74 5.19 13.00
N LYS A 35 -0.52 4.20 12.13
CA LYS A 35 0.56 3.21 12.28
C LYS A 35 1.91 3.82 12.63
N THR A 36 2.29 4.92 11.98
CA THR A 36 3.55 5.63 12.24
C THR A 36 3.63 6.15 13.68
N VAL A 37 2.53 6.68 14.19
CA VAL A 37 2.44 7.20 15.57
C VAL A 37 2.57 6.07 16.58
N VAL A 38 1.84 4.97 16.36
CA VAL A 38 1.91 3.76 17.22
C VAL A 38 3.32 3.17 17.22
N ALA A 39 3.97 3.07 16.06
CA ALA A 39 5.33 2.56 15.96
C ALA A 39 6.38 3.49 16.60
N ALA A 40 6.22 4.81 16.51
CA ALA A 40 7.08 5.76 17.20
C ALA A 40 6.90 5.66 18.74
N ALA A 41 5.66 5.48 19.20
CA ALA A 41 5.37 5.23 20.62
C ALA A 41 5.96 3.90 21.10
N LEU A 42 5.89 2.84 20.28
CA LEU A 42 6.54 1.55 20.53
C LEU A 42 8.05 1.72 20.70
N ALA A 43 8.70 2.40 19.76
CA ALA A 43 10.13 2.68 19.80
C ALA A 43 10.54 3.39 21.11
N LYS A 44 9.76 4.40 21.52
CA LYS A 44 9.96 5.11 22.79
C LYS A 44 9.84 4.18 24.00
N SER A 45 8.80 3.35 24.02
CA SER A 45 8.50 2.46 25.16
C SER A 45 9.51 1.33 25.34
N LEU A 46 10.18 0.91 24.26
CA LEU A 46 11.23 -0.09 24.31
C LEU A 46 12.59 0.52 24.68
N GLY A 47 12.84 1.78 24.32
CA GLY A 47 14.11 2.45 24.59
C GLY A 47 15.33 1.87 23.85
N HIS A 48 15.08 1.08 22.80
CA HIS A 48 16.12 0.46 21.98
C HIS A 48 16.67 1.45 20.95
N PRO A 49 17.89 1.25 20.43
CA PRO A 49 18.33 1.92 19.21
C PRO A 49 17.36 1.64 18.08
N VAL A 50 16.97 2.67 17.31
CA VAL A 50 15.91 2.56 16.31
C VAL A 50 16.45 2.80 14.90
N VAL A 51 16.02 1.97 13.97
CA VAL A 51 16.21 2.14 12.53
C VAL A 51 14.87 2.11 11.84
N VAL A 52 14.67 2.99 10.86
CA VAL A 52 13.44 2.97 10.03
C VAL A 52 13.78 2.67 8.57
N LEU A 53 13.16 1.62 8.04
CA LEU A 53 13.15 1.27 6.62
C LEU A 53 11.81 1.70 6.03
N CYS A 54 11.80 2.64 5.11
CA CYS A 54 10.55 3.19 4.57
C CYS A 54 10.69 3.62 3.11
N PRO A 55 9.59 3.92 2.41
CA PRO A 55 9.65 4.60 1.12
C PRO A 55 10.32 5.97 1.22
N LYS A 56 11.03 6.37 0.15
CA LYS A 56 11.79 7.63 0.14
C LYS A 56 10.93 8.85 0.51
N GLN A 57 9.70 8.88 0.05
CA GLN A 57 8.80 10.02 0.20
C GLN A 57 8.35 10.28 1.65
N VAL A 58 8.38 9.24 2.50
CA VAL A 58 7.91 9.34 3.89
C VAL A 58 9.04 9.56 4.91
N ILE A 59 10.29 9.62 4.45
CA ILE A 59 11.44 9.88 5.34
C ILE A 59 11.23 11.14 6.19
N PRO A 60 10.87 12.31 5.62
CA PRO A 60 10.67 13.51 6.44
C PRO A 60 9.54 13.37 7.47
N SER A 61 8.49 12.62 7.11
CA SER A 61 7.38 12.35 8.04
C SER A 61 7.83 11.48 9.21
N TRP A 62 8.64 10.45 8.96
CA TRP A 62 9.20 9.59 9.99
C TRP A 62 10.15 10.35 10.93
N GLU A 63 11.05 11.18 10.39
CA GLU A 63 11.97 11.98 11.16
C GLU A 63 11.21 12.95 12.08
N ARG A 64 10.17 13.61 11.57
CA ARG A 64 9.29 14.49 12.37
C ARG A 64 8.56 13.72 13.46
N GLU A 65 7.91 12.61 13.15
CA GLU A 65 7.12 11.83 14.11
C GLU A 65 7.99 11.28 15.26
N LEU A 66 9.15 10.73 14.94
CA LEU A 66 10.10 10.24 15.96
C LEU A 66 10.60 11.38 16.83
N LYS A 67 10.91 12.55 16.25
CA LYS A 67 11.32 13.74 17.00
C LYS A 67 10.22 14.23 17.94
N GLU A 68 8.97 14.28 17.49
CA GLU A 68 7.80 14.66 18.31
C GLU A 68 7.60 13.68 19.47
N MET A 69 7.91 12.40 19.29
CA MET A 69 7.88 11.39 20.34
C MET A 69 9.11 11.41 21.25
N GLY A 70 10.16 12.18 20.91
CA GLY A 70 11.42 12.22 21.65
C GLY A 70 12.28 10.98 21.42
N VAL A 71 12.20 10.38 20.23
CA VAL A 71 13.02 9.24 19.79
C VAL A 71 14.01 9.71 18.74
N GLU A 72 15.29 9.48 18.97
CA GLU A 72 16.35 9.74 18.00
C GLU A 72 16.73 8.45 17.29
N PRO A 73 16.42 8.29 15.98
CA PRO A 73 16.78 7.09 15.24
C PRO A 73 18.26 7.09 14.87
N LEU A 74 18.88 5.92 14.79
CA LEU A 74 20.22 5.77 14.21
C LEU A 74 20.24 6.26 12.77
N PHE A 75 19.18 5.96 12.04
CA PHE A 75 18.90 6.50 10.70
C PHE A 75 17.49 6.15 10.24
N VAL A 76 16.98 6.94 9.29
CA VAL A 76 15.78 6.67 8.48
C VAL A 76 16.24 6.53 7.03
N ILE A 77 15.94 5.41 6.38
CA ILE A 77 16.49 5.09 5.06
C ILE A 77 15.47 4.41 4.15
N ASN A 78 15.59 4.65 2.85
CA ASN A 78 14.72 3.98 1.88
C ASN A 78 15.28 2.65 1.38
N TYR A 79 14.37 1.80 0.92
CA TYR A 79 14.66 0.46 0.42
C TYR A 79 15.69 0.43 -0.71
N GLU A 80 15.66 1.42 -1.62
CA GLU A 80 16.52 1.48 -2.79
C GLU A 80 18.00 1.75 -2.41
N LYS A 81 18.22 2.59 -1.39
CA LYS A 81 19.58 2.83 -0.87
C LYS A 81 20.17 1.56 -0.26
N ILE A 82 19.39 0.81 0.52
CA ILE A 82 19.80 -0.47 1.10
C ILE A 82 20.06 -1.49 0.01
N ARG A 83 19.10 -1.69 -0.89
CA ARG A 83 19.25 -2.60 -2.03
C ARG A 83 20.52 -2.32 -2.83
N GLY A 84 20.84 -1.05 -3.03
CA GLY A 84 22.04 -0.60 -3.73
C GLY A 84 23.35 -0.72 -2.92
N GLY A 85 23.31 -1.14 -1.65
CA GLY A 85 24.48 -1.19 -0.77
C GLY A 85 25.05 0.20 -0.39
N ARG A 86 24.27 1.26 -0.54
CA ARG A 86 24.68 2.66 -0.31
C ARG A 86 24.44 3.08 1.14
N THR A 87 24.96 2.29 2.08
CA THR A 87 24.87 2.57 3.51
C THR A 87 26.06 1.97 4.27
N LYS A 88 26.56 2.66 5.29
CA LYS A 88 27.59 2.14 6.20
C LYS A 88 27.05 1.07 7.17
N TRP A 89 25.74 0.94 7.28
CA TRP A 89 25.07 0.07 8.25
C TRP A 89 24.82 -1.35 7.74
N MET A 90 25.20 -1.64 6.49
CA MET A 90 25.05 -2.96 5.90
C MET A 90 26.16 -3.20 4.87
N THR A 91 26.74 -4.40 4.90
CA THR A 91 27.59 -4.89 3.82
C THR A 91 26.83 -5.87 2.95
N LYS A 92 27.12 -5.86 1.66
CA LYS A 92 26.47 -6.73 0.67
C LYS A 92 27.50 -7.54 -0.08
N LYS A 93 27.34 -8.88 -0.09
CA LYS A 93 28.15 -9.77 -0.91
C LYS A 93 27.26 -10.44 -1.96
N GLY A 94 27.45 -10.06 -3.24
CA GLY A 94 26.57 -10.49 -4.32
C GLY A 94 25.15 -9.90 -4.21
N LYS A 95 24.17 -10.57 -4.83
CA LYS A 95 22.77 -10.11 -4.83
C LYS A 95 22.00 -10.44 -3.55
N ASN A 96 22.37 -11.51 -2.84
CA ASN A 96 21.50 -12.14 -1.84
C ASN A 96 22.09 -12.18 -0.42
N ILE A 97 23.37 -11.89 -0.21
CA ILE A 97 23.99 -11.93 1.12
C ILE A 97 24.08 -10.51 1.65
N MET A 98 23.28 -10.21 2.65
CA MET A 98 23.25 -8.92 3.35
C MET A 98 23.64 -9.15 4.80
N ARG A 99 24.63 -8.39 5.29
CA ARG A 99 25.05 -8.38 6.69
C ARG A 99 24.86 -6.98 7.26
N TRP A 100 23.99 -6.87 8.22
CA TRP A 100 23.72 -5.64 8.94
C TRP A 100 24.81 -5.40 10.00
N ILE A 101 25.15 -4.12 10.18
CA ILE A 101 26.15 -3.64 11.14
C ILE A 101 25.43 -2.66 12.06
N LEU A 102 24.46 -3.18 12.81
CA LEU A 102 23.66 -2.40 13.76
C LEU A 102 24.07 -2.77 15.19
N PRO A 103 23.91 -1.86 16.17
CA PRO A 103 24.07 -2.21 17.58
C PRO A 103 23.15 -3.38 17.96
N MET A 104 23.59 -4.19 18.92
CA MET A 104 22.76 -5.26 19.48
C MET A 104 21.49 -4.67 20.09
N GLY A 105 20.38 -5.39 19.97
CA GLY A 105 19.06 -4.94 20.47
C GLY A 105 18.40 -3.83 19.64
N THR A 106 18.92 -3.49 18.44
CA THR A 106 18.26 -2.51 17.57
C THR A 106 16.88 -2.99 17.16
N LEU A 107 15.87 -2.11 17.34
CA LEU A 107 14.52 -2.24 16.78
C LEU A 107 14.50 -1.72 15.34
N VAL A 108 14.06 -2.53 14.40
CA VAL A 108 13.91 -2.15 12.99
C VAL A 108 12.43 -1.96 12.67
N LEU A 109 12.03 -0.72 12.46
CA LEU A 109 10.71 -0.35 12.00
C LEU A 109 10.67 -0.46 10.47
N VAL A 110 9.76 -1.24 9.92
CA VAL A 110 9.67 -1.52 8.47
C VAL A 110 8.32 -1.04 7.96
N ASP A 111 8.30 0.16 7.41
CA ASP A 111 7.10 0.77 6.85
C ASP A 111 6.84 0.29 5.42
N GLU A 112 5.59 0.03 5.10
CA GLU A 112 5.16 -0.56 3.83
C GLU A 112 5.85 -1.92 3.55
N ILE A 113 5.84 -2.81 4.56
CA ILE A 113 6.50 -4.12 4.50
C ILE A 113 6.01 -5.01 3.35
N HIS A 114 4.84 -4.73 2.76
CA HIS A 114 4.36 -5.38 1.54
C HIS A 114 5.36 -5.29 0.37
N LYS A 115 6.27 -4.32 0.36
CA LYS A 115 7.37 -4.28 -0.61
C LYS A 115 8.30 -5.49 -0.52
N CYS A 116 8.24 -6.22 0.60
CA CYS A 116 9.03 -7.42 0.87
C CYS A 116 8.26 -8.73 0.62
N LYS A 117 7.03 -8.67 0.08
CA LYS A 117 6.16 -9.84 -0.14
C LYS A 117 6.64 -10.77 -1.25
N GLY A 118 7.37 -10.27 -2.24
CA GLY A 118 7.89 -11.11 -3.34
C GLY A 118 8.90 -12.14 -2.81
N PRO A 119 8.65 -13.47 -2.99
CA PRO A 119 9.33 -14.52 -2.22
C PRO A 119 10.86 -14.53 -2.34
N TYR A 120 11.38 -14.12 -3.50
CA TYR A 120 12.83 -14.18 -3.81
C TYR A 120 13.42 -12.81 -4.15
N THR A 121 12.71 -11.73 -3.86
CA THR A 121 13.17 -10.36 -4.13
C THR A 121 14.28 -9.94 -3.18
N GLN A 122 15.08 -8.96 -3.60
CA GLN A 122 16.11 -8.39 -2.71
C GLN A 122 15.49 -7.69 -1.49
N HIS A 123 14.29 -7.15 -1.58
CA HIS A 123 13.57 -6.58 -0.44
C HIS A 123 13.19 -7.68 0.58
N ALA A 124 12.71 -8.84 0.12
CA ALA A 124 12.50 -9.98 1.01
C ALA A 124 13.79 -10.42 1.70
N GLN A 125 14.93 -10.45 0.99
CA GLN A 125 16.22 -10.81 1.56
C GLN A 125 16.69 -9.83 2.66
N MET A 126 16.31 -8.56 2.61
CA MET A 126 16.58 -7.62 3.71
C MET A 126 15.92 -8.08 5.01
N ILE A 127 14.62 -8.43 4.97
CA ILE A 127 13.90 -8.91 6.14
C ILE A 127 14.48 -10.23 6.65
N LEU A 128 14.70 -11.18 5.74
CA LEU A 128 15.29 -12.47 6.11
C LEU A 128 16.67 -12.32 6.77
N SER A 129 17.50 -11.39 6.28
CA SER A 129 18.82 -11.14 6.84
C SER A 129 18.76 -10.47 8.22
N LEU A 130 17.78 -9.60 8.48
CA LEU A 130 17.56 -9.03 9.81
C LEU A 130 17.14 -10.10 10.83
N VAL A 131 16.16 -10.94 10.46
CA VAL A 131 15.69 -12.05 11.30
C VAL A 131 16.82 -13.02 11.61
N ASN A 132 17.62 -13.43 10.60
CA ASN A 132 18.72 -14.36 10.76
C ASN A 132 19.85 -13.81 11.65
N GLN A 133 19.96 -12.49 11.77
CA GLN A 133 20.95 -11.83 12.63
C GLN A 133 20.39 -11.45 14.00
N GLY A 134 19.14 -11.83 14.30
CA GLY A 134 18.52 -11.66 15.62
C GLY A 134 18.04 -10.24 15.92
N TYR A 135 17.85 -9.38 14.90
CA TYR A 135 17.27 -8.07 15.11
C TYR A 135 15.76 -8.15 15.28
N GLN A 136 15.23 -7.34 16.17
CA GLN A 136 13.78 -7.20 16.36
C GLN A 136 13.16 -6.34 15.26
N ILE A 137 12.03 -6.77 14.76
CA ILE A 137 11.33 -6.11 13.64
C ILE A 137 9.90 -5.80 14.02
N HIS A 138 9.47 -4.57 13.75
CA HIS A 138 8.07 -4.18 13.70
C HIS A 138 7.72 -3.80 12.27
N GLY A 139 6.98 -4.67 11.58
CA GLY A 139 6.51 -4.44 10.22
C GLY A 139 5.17 -3.72 10.21
N MET A 140 4.95 -2.85 9.23
CA MET A 140 3.70 -2.09 9.07
C MET A 140 3.24 -2.08 7.63
N SER A 141 1.99 -2.40 7.37
CA SER A 141 1.33 -2.19 6.08
C SER A 141 -0.16 -2.48 6.16
N ALA A 142 -1.01 -1.65 5.59
CA ALA A 142 -2.43 -1.96 5.43
C ALA A 142 -2.70 -3.16 4.48
N THR A 143 -1.72 -3.54 3.65
CA THR A 143 -1.81 -4.61 2.66
C THR A 143 -0.57 -5.50 2.73
N ALA A 144 -0.26 -6.05 3.90
CA ALA A 144 0.99 -6.78 4.15
C ALA A 144 1.17 -7.99 3.22
N ALA A 145 0.13 -8.81 3.07
CA ALA A 145 0.04 -9.93 2.14
C ALA A 145 -1.43 -10.22 1.83
N GLU A 146 -1.71 -10.74 0.65
CA GLU A 146 -3.07 -11.08 0.20
C GLU A 146 -3.33 -12.59 0.26
N ASP A 147 -2.27 -13.37 0.25
CA ASP A 147 -2.31 -14.82 0.37
C ASP A 147 -0.98 -15.42 0.91
N PRO A 148 -0.95 -16.73 1.23
CA PRO A 148 0.25 -17.38 1.76
C PRO A 148 1.48 -17.29 0.86
N THR A 149 1.33 -17.25 -0.46
CA THR A 149 2.48 -17.25 -1.40
C THR A 149 3.34 -15.99 -1.27
N GLU A 150 2.76 -14.91 -0.77
CA GLU A 150 3.42 -13.62 -0.53
C GLU A 150 4.14 -13.55 0.83
N MET A 151 3.96 -14.56 1.69
CA MET A 151 4.39 -14.49 3.09
C MET A 151 5.76 -15.13 3.39
N ARG A 152 6.60 -15.41 2.37
CA ARG A 152 7.89 -16.05 2.63
C ARG A 152 8.77 -15.30 3.63
N ALA A 153 8.96 -13.99 3.46
CA ALA A 153 9.75 -13.18 4.37
C ALA A 153 8.97 -12.76 5.62
N ILE A 154 7.72 -12.34 5.42
CA ILE A 154 6.85 -11.87 6.51
C ILE A 154 6.49 -13.03 7.44
N GLY A 155 6.08 -14.17 6.91
CA GLY A 155 5.76 -15.35 7.72
C GLY A 155 6.96 -15.91 8.48
N TYR A 156 8.15 -15.87 7.88
CA TYR A 156 9.39 -16.22 8.58
C TYR A 156 9.70 -15.23 9.70
N MET A 157 9.54 -13.95 9.48
CA MET A 157 9.66 -12.91 10.49
C MET A 157 8.73 -13.15 11.68
N LEU A 158 7.49 -13.56 11.42
CA LEU A 158 6.48 -13.87 12.45
C LEU A 158 6.61 -15.29 13.04
N ASN A 159 7.65 -16.04 12.67
CA ASN A 159 7.88 -17.43 13.10
C ASN A 159 6.73 -18.40 12.76
N LEU A 160 6.02 -18.15 11.66
CA LEU A 160 4.94 -19.01 11.18
C LEU A 160 5.46 -20.26 10.45
N HIS A 161 6.64 -20.17 9.84
CA HIS A 161 7.31 -21.25 9.13
C HIS A 161 8.83 -21.08 9.15
N ASN A 162 9.54 -22.15 8.79
CA ASN A 162 10.98 -22.16 8.56
C ASN A 162 11.28 -22.12 7.05
N LEU A 163 12.38 -21.47 6.66
CA LEU A 163 12.79 -21.39 5.26
C LEU A 163 13.31 -22.71 4.70
N ASN A 164 13.90 -23.55 5.57
CA ASN A 164 14.54 -24.80 5.18
C ASN A 164 13.54 -25.96 5.16
N LYS A 165 13.83 -26.97 4.32
CA LYS A 165 13.25 -28.31 4.42
C LYS A 165 13.69 -28.93 5.76
N SER A 166 13.00 -28.57 6.84
CA SER A 166 13.30 -29.05 8.16
C SER A 166 12.71 -30.43 8.39
N GLN A 167 13.11 -31.09 9.49
CA GLN A 167 12.58 -32.36 9.96
C GLN A 167 11.06 -32.33 10.22
N ALA A 168 10.43 -31.14 10.23
CA ALA A 168 8.98 -30.95 10.29
C ALA A 168 8.46 -30.43 8.94
N PRO A 169 7.95 -31.28 8.04
CA PRO A 169 7.51 -30.88 6.69
C PRO A 169 6.49 -29.75 6.69
N LEU A 170 5.58 -29.70 7.66
CA LEU A 170 4.57 -28.66 7.80
C LEU A 170 5.14 -27.29 8.21
N ARG A 171 6.33 -27.25 8.80
CA ARG A 171 7.03 -25.99 9.15
C ARG A 171 7.94 -25.47 8.05
N SER A 172 8.23 -26.27 7.02
CA SER A 172 8.97 -25.77 5.85
C SER A 172 8.09 -24.78 5.08
N TRP A 173 8.67 -23.80 4.40
CA TRP A 173 7.94 -22.83 3.59
C TRP A 173 6.91 -23.48 2.65
N PHE A 174 7.31 -24.49 1.90
CA PHE A 174 6.42 -25.17 0.96
C PHE A 174 5.33 -26.02 1.64
N GLY A 175 5.68 -26.70 2.73
CA GLY A 175 4.70 -27.47 3.53
C GLY A 175 3.68 -26.55 4.19
N TRP A 176 4.11 -25.39 4.67
CA TRP A 176 3.27 -24.37 5.26
C TRP A 176 2.29 -23.78 4.22
N MET A 177 2.77 -23.43 3.01
CA MET A 177 1.90 -22.98 1.93
C MET A 177 0.82 -24.01 1.56
N LYS A 178 1.21 -25.30 1.43
CA LYS A 178 0.25 -26.41 1.20
C LYS A 178 -0.79 -26.51 2.32
N HIS A 179 -0.36 -26.41 3.57
CA HIS A 179 -1.27 -26.44 4.73
C HIS A 179 -2.31 -25.33 4.65
N PHE A 180 -1.90 -24.13 4.24
CA PHE A 180 -2.78 -22.97 4.07
C PHE A 180 -3.43 -22.87 2.69
N GLY A 181 -3.55 -23.98 1.98
CA GLY A 181 -4.40 -24.12 0.80
C GLY A 181 -3.78 -23.66 -0.51
N CYS A 182 -2.45 -23.56 -0.57
CA CYS A 182 -1.76 -23.31 -1.83
C CYS A 182 -1.40 -24.64 -2.52
N GLU A 183 -1.54 -24.66 -3.82
CA GLU A 183 -1.16 -25.78 -4.68
C GLU A 183 -0.23 -25.29 -5.79
N GLN A 184 0.58 -26.19 -6.32
CA GLN A 184 1.46 -25.89 -7.43
C GLN A 184 0.74 -26.23 -8.73
N ASP A 185 0.67 -25.27 -9.64
CA ASP A 185 0.06 -25.51 -10.94
C ASP A 185 0.98 -26.29 -11.88
N PHE A 186 0.53 -26.55 -13.10
CA PHE A 186 1.27 -27.26 -14.14
C PHE A 186 2.62 -26.60 -14.47
N TRP A 187 2.72 -25.27 -14.28
CA TRP A 187 3.93 -24.47 -14.54
C TRP A 187 4.83 -24.35 -13.30
N ASN A 188 4.61 -25.17 -12.26
CA ASN A 188 5.31 -25.09 -10.99
C ASN A 188 5.14 -23.74 -10.23
N GLN A 189 4.10 -22.97 -10.55
CA GLN A 189 3.78 -21.74 -9.82
C GLN A 189 2.82 -22.05 -8.67
N TRP A 190 3.07 -21.44 -7.53
CA TRP A 190 2.22 -21.60 -6.35
C TRP A 190 1.03 -20.65 -6.41
N ARG A 191 -0.16 -21.19 -6.20
CA ARG A 191 -1.42 -20.42 -6.18
C ARG A 191 -2.28 -20.82 -4.99
N LEU A 192 -3.01 -19.85 -4.43
CA LEU A 192 -4.02 -20.12 -3.41
C LEU A 192 -5.26 -20.75 -4.08
N VAL A 193 -5.56 -21.99 -3.74
CA VAL A 193 -6.72 -22.74 -4.25
C VAL A 193 -7.83 -22.79 -3.21
N LYS A 194 -7.49 -22.99 -1.92
CA LYS A 194 -8.45 -23.16 -0.83
C LYS A 194 -8.57 -21.89 0.00
N LYS A 195 -9.37 -20.92 -0.46
CA LYS A 195 -9.59 -19.63 0.22
C LYS A 195 -10.11 -19.78 1.66
N SER A 196 -10.85 -20.87 1.98
CA SER A 196 -11.30 -21.16 3.35
C SER A 196 -10.16 -21.23 4.36
N LYS A 197 -8.95 -21.59 3.93
CA LYS A 197 -7.75 -21.65 4.77
C LYS A 197 -7.19 -20.27 5.18
N LEU A 198 -7.59 -19.20 4.54
CA LEU A 198 -7.21 -17.85 4.93
C LEU A 198 -7.68 -17.50 6.36
N LYS A 199 -8.83 -18.02 6.79
CA LYS A 199 -9.33 -17.84 8.17
C LYS A 199 -8.42 -18.51 9.20
N GLU A 200 -7.93 -19.72 8.88
CA GLU A 200 -6.98 -20.43 9.75
C GLU A 200 -5.64 -19.68 9.83
N LEU A 201 -5.13 -19.20 8.70
CA LEU A 201 -3.93 -18.40 8.63
C LEU A 201 -4.05 -17.13 9.49
N ARG A 202 -5.17 -16.45 9.38
CA ARG A 202 -5.47 -15.28 10.19
C ARG A 202 -5.41 -15.62 11.70
N THR A 203 -6.06 -16.70 12.13
CA THR A 203 -6.02 -17.14 13.54
C THR A 203 -4.59 -17.44 14.01
N ALA A 204 -3.72 -17.92 13.12
CA ALA A 204 -2.31 -18.16 13.44
C ALA A 204 -1.47 -16.88 13.59
N MET A 205 -1.95 -15.75 13.09
CA MET A 205 -1.21 -14.47 13.08
C MET A 205 -1.72 -13.51 14.16
N TYR A 206 -3.03 -13.25 14.18
CA TYR A 206 -3.63 -12.19 14.99
C TYR A 206 -3.74 -12.58 16.46
N GLY A 207 -3.53 -11.59 17.35
CA GLY A 207 -3.47 -11.80 18.79
C GLY A 207 -2.20 -12.49 19.29
N ILE A 208 -1.29 -12.92 18.38
CA ILE A 208 -0.01 -13.53 18.72
C ILE A 208 1.16 -12.58 18.43
N SER A 209 1.26 -12.12 17.21
CA SER A 209 2.32 -11.20 16.76
C SER A 209 1.80 -10.13 15.78
N THR A 210 0.54 -10.18 15.43
CA THR A 210 -0.12 -9.28 14.49
C THR A 210 -1.33 -8.66 15.14
N ASP A 211 -1.53 -7.36 14.92
CA ASP A 211 -2.72 -6.63 15.32
C ASP A 211 -3.17 -5.68 14.22
N ARG A 212 -4.41 -5.21 14.30
CA ARG A 212 -5.01 -4.33 13.32
C ARG A 212 -6.02 -3.39 13.96
N LEU A 213 -5.90 -2.12 13.63
CA LEU A 213 -6.94 -1.12 13.81
C LEU A 213 -7.64 -0.87 12.47
N SER A 214 -8.94 -1.02 12.45
CA SER A 214 -9.77 -0.57 11.35
C SER A 214 -10.14 0.91 11.50
N VAL A 215 -10.60 1.53 10.45
CA VAL A 215 -11.19 2.87 10.51
C VAL A 215 -12.37 2.89 11.50
N ASP A 216 -13.18 1.83 11.52
CA ASP A 216 -14.34 1.69 12.41
C ASP A 216 -13.96 1.65 13.90
N ASP A 217 -12.72 1.30 14.23
CA ASP A 217 -12.22 1.32 15.61
C ASP A 217 -11.93 2.75 16.12
N LEU A 218 -11.97 3.73 15.23
CA LEU A 218 -11.64 5.13 15.50
C LEU A 218 -12.76 6.08 15.02
N PRO A 219 -14.02 5.90 15.43
CA PRO A 219 -15.17 6.62 14.86
C PRO A 219 -15.07 8.15 15.06
N ASP A 220 -14.48 8.59 16.18
CA ASP A 220 -14.30 10.02 16.46
C ASP A 220 -13.19 10.67 15.60
N ALA A 221 -12.34 9.86 14.98
CA ALA A 221 -11.20 10.33 14.21
C ALA A 221 -11.47 10.40 12.70
N PHE A 222 -12.55 9.76 12.24
CA PHE A 222 -12.91 9.66 10.83
C PHE A 222 -14.35 10.14 10.62
N LYS A 223 -14.57 10.82 9.51
CA LYS A 223 -15.91 11.13 8.98
C LYS A 223 -16.33 10.07 7.97
N GLU A 224 -17.54 10.19 7.44
CA GLU A 224 -18.06 9.24 6.45
C GLU A 224 -17.17 9.18 5.20
N ASN A 225 -17.00 7.97 4.65
CA ASN A 225 -16.30 7.75 3.40
C ASN A 225 -17.21 7.01 2.42
N ARG A 226 -17.65 7.70 1.39
CA ARG A 226 -18.51 7.13 0.35
C ARG A 226 -17.70 6.78 -0.87
N ILE A 227 -17.65 5.49 -1.21
CA ILE A 227 -16.90 4.98 -2.35
C ILE A 227 -17.88 4.41 -3.38
N PHE A 228 -17.80 4.90 -4.61
CA PHE A 228 -18.62 4.45 -5.72
C PHE A 228 -17.75 4.01 -6.89
N VAL A 229 -18.11 2.87 -7.49
CA VAL A 229 -17.63 2.49 -8.82
C VAL A 229 -18.68 2.94 -9.82
N GLU A 230 -18.32 3.92 -10.63
CA GLU A 230 -19.25 4.55 -11.58
C GLU A 230 -18.91 4.11 -13.02
N PRO A 231 -19.79 3.32 -13.69
CA PRO A 231 -19.70 3.09 -15.12
C PRO A 231 -20.07 4.36 -15.89
N ILE A 232 -19.08 4.95 -16.59
CA ILE A 232 -19.24 6.22 -17.30
C ILE A 232 -19.33 6.01 -18.81
N GLN A 233 -20.27 6.70 -19.43
CA GLN A 233 -20.39 6.83 -20.89
C GLN A 233 -19.46 7.94 -21.39
N PHE A 234 -18.14 7.71 -21.32
CA PHE A 234 -17.14 8.70 -21.74
C PHE A 234 -17.35 9.14 -23.19
N LYS A 235 -17.08 10.40 -23.51
CA LYS A 235 -17.13 10.97 -24.87
C LYS A 235 -16.39 10.11 -25.90
N ASN A 236 -15.28 9.52 -25.48
CA ASN A 236 -14.45 8.64 -26.32
C ASN A 236 -14.65 7.14 -26.05
N LEU A 237 -15.79 6.71 -25.51
CA LEU A 237 -16.03 5.33 -25.08
C LEU A 237 -15.70 4.29 -26.16
N ALA A 238 -16.11 4.54 -27.42
CA ALA A 238 -15.82 3.64 -28.53
C ALA A 238 -14.30 3.46 -28.77
N LYS A 239 -13.54 4.54 -28.65
CA LYS A 239 -12.07 4.53 -28.79
C LYS A 239 -11.42 3.80 -27.62
N ILE A 240 -11.93 3.97 -26.39
CA ILE A 240 -11.46 3.26 -25.19
C ILE A 240 -11.66 1.75 -25.37
N LYS A 241 -12.86 1.31 -25.75
CA LYS A 241 -13.12 -0.11 -26.04
C LYS A 241 -12.22 -0.67 -27.14
N LYS A 242 -12.00 0.12 -28.18
CA LYS A 242 -11.11 -0.25 -29.30
C LYS A 242 -9.66 -0.39 -28.83
N ALA A 243 -9.16 0.49 -27.95
CA ALA A 243 -7.78 0.43 -27.43
C ALA A 243 -7.45 -0.91 -26.76
N TYR A 244 -8.37 -1.49 -26.03
CA TYR A 244 -8.20 -2.83 -25.44
C TYR A 244 -8.35 -3.94 -26.49
N LYS A 245 -9.36 -3.84 -27.36
CA LYS A 245 -9.65 -4.84 -28.37
C LYS A 245 -8.51 -5.00 -29.41
N ASP A 246 -7.96 -3.90 -29.90
CA ASP A 246 -6.88 -3.91 -30.93
C ASP A 246 -5.58 -4.52 -30.41
N LEU A 247 -5.37 -4.54 -29.09
CA LEU A 247 -4.23 -5.17 -28.42
C LEU A 247 -4.53 -6.57 -27.91
N GLY A 248 -5.69 -7.16 -28.30
CA GLY A 248 -6.08 -8.52 -27.93
C GLY A 248 -6.38 -8.74 -26.46
N LEU A 249 -6.72 -7.67 -25.72
CA LEU A 249 -6.95 -7.75 -24.28
C LEU A 249 -8.41 -8.07 -23.99
N THR A 250 -8.65 -9.30 -23.54
CA THR A 250 -9.96 -9.77 -23.09
C THR A 250 -10.11 -9.62 -21.56
N PRO A 251 -11.34 -9.70 -21.02
CA PRO A 251 -11.56 -9.74 -19.57
C PRO A 251 -10.72 -10.82 -18.87
N GLU A 252 -10.64 -12.04 -19.45
CA GLU A 252 -9.93 -13.18 -18.87
C GLU A 252 -8.41 -12.92 -18.75
N ILE A 253 -7.81 -12.32 -19.78
CA ILE A 253 -6.38 -11.94 -19.76
C ILE A 253 -6.12 -10.91 -18.66
N LEU A 254 -6.99 -9.91 -18.54
CA LEU A 254 -6.83 -8.87 -17.50
C LEU A 254 -7.08 -9.42 -16.10
N GLU A 255 -8.06 -10.32 -15.93
CA GLU A 255 -8.28 -11.04 -14.69
C GLU A 255 -7.05 -11.84 -14.27
N GLN A 256 -6.48 -12.62 -15.20
CA GLN A 256 -5.26 -13.38 -14.97
C GLN A 256 -4.09 -12.47 -14.56
N TYR A 257 -3.92 -11.33 -15.24
CA TYR A 257 -2.89 -10.36 -14.90
C TYR A 257 -3.09 -9.75 -13.49
N ILE A 258 -4.31 -9.39 -13.14
CA ILE A 258 -4.63 -8.83 -11.82
C ILE A 258 -4.42 -9.88 -10.73
N GLU A 259 -4.84 -11.13 -10.95
CA GLU A 259 -4.73 -12.20 -9.95
C GLU A 259 -3.30 -12.66 -9.72
N HIS A 260 -2.47 -12.68 -10.75
CA HIS A 260 -1.14 -13.33 -10.68
C HIS A 260 0.03 -12.39 -10.94
N GLY A 261 -0.21 -11.17 -11.41
CA GLY A 261 0.84 -10.22 -11.82
C GLY A 261 1.59 -10.63 -13.09
N THR A 262 1.25 -11.78 -13.68
CA THR A 262 1.83 -12.35 -14.89
C THR A 262 0.74 -12.97 -15.76
N VAL A 263 0.98 -13.06 -17.06
CA VAL A 263 0.11 -13.73 -18.04
C VAL A 263 0.97 -14.74 -18.80
N GLU A 264 0.40 -15.81 -19.29
CA GLU A 264 1.09 -16.73 -20.22
C GLU A 264 1.55 -15.96 -21.47
N ASP A 265 2.75 -16.22 -21.98
CA ASP A 265 3.47 -15.46 -23.03
C ASP A 265 3.80 -14.00 -22.68
N SER A 266 4.31 -13.78 -21.52
CA SER A 266 4.10 -12.67 -20.60
C SER A 266 4.61 -11.27 -20.97
N GLU A 267 5.77 -11.10 -21.62
CA GLU A 267 6.34 -9.75 -21.78
C GLU A 267 5.54 -8.89 -22.77
N HIS A 268 5.12 -9.44 -23.90
CA HIS A 268 4.33 -8.71 -24.89
C HIS A 268 2.94 -8.35 -24.36
N VAL A 269 2.29 -9.25 -23.63
CA VAL A 269 0.94 -9.01 -23.09
C VAL A 269 0.98 -7.92 -22.01
N ILE A 270 1.96 -7.93 -21.13
CA ILE A 270 2.12 -6.87 -20.10
C ILE A 270 2.34 -5.50 -20.75
N VAL A 271 3.17 -5.42 -21.80
CA VAL A 271 3.38 -4.19 -22.55
C VAL A 271 2.08 -3.71 -23.20
N ASN A 272 1.30 -4.63 -23.77
CA ASN A 272 0.00 -4.31 -24.37
C ASN A 272 -1.00 -3.81 -23.32
N ILE A 273 -1.06 -4.43 -22.14
CA ILE A 273 -1.89 -3.96 -21.02
C ILE A 273 -1.52 -2.50 -20.64
N ILE A 274 -0.24 -2.21 -20.48
CA ILE A 274 0.22 -0.86 -20.14
C ILE A 274 -0.16 0.14 -21.23
N ARG A 275 0.05 -0.19 -22.51
CA ARG A 275 -0.29 0.66 -23.66
C ARG A 275 -1.80 0.93 -23.76
N ALA A 276 -2.62 -0.12 -23.60
CA ALA A 276 -4.07 0.02 -23.66
C ALA A 276 -4.57 0.93 -22.52
N ARG A 277 -4.08 0.71 -21.31
CA ARG A 277 -4.42 1.55 -20.14
C ARG A 277 -4.00 3.01 -20.33
N GLN A 278 -2.79 3.25 -20.85
CA GLN A 278 -2.31 4.61 -21.11
C GLN A 278 -3.19 5.33 -22.12
N LEU A 279 -3.52 4.66 -23.23
CA LEU A 279 -4.42 5.22 -24.22
C LEU A 279 -5.83 5.43 -23.69
N ALA A 280 -6.40 4.43 -22.99
CA ALA A 280 -7.73 4.54 -22.39
C ALA A 280 -7.81 5.70 -21.39
N GLU A 281 -6.79 5.86 -20.52
CA GLU A 281 -6.75 6.93 -19.53
C GLU A 281 -6.63 8.31 -20.18
N SER A 282 -5.81 8.46 -21.22
CA SER A 282 -5.68 9.72 -21.96
C SER A 282 -6.99 10.12 -22.66
N LEU A 283 -7.77 9.14 -23.16
CA LEU A 283 -9.06 9.38 -23.80
C LEU A 283 -10.14 9.83 -22.83
N LYS A 284 -9.99 9.64 -21.53
CA LYS A 284 -10.90 10.10 -20.46
C LYS A 284 -10.66 11.56 -20.05
N VAL A 285 -9.54 12.16 -20.42
CA VAL A 285 -9.15 13.53 -19.99
C VAL A 285 -10.26 14.55 -20.18
N PRO A 286 -10.97 14.66 -21.34
CA PRO A 286 -12.01 15.66 -21.49
C PRO A 286 -13.15 15.54 -20.48
N ASP A 287 -13.55 14.31 -20.16
CA ASP A 287 -14.64 14.06 -19.21
C ASP A 287 -14.18 14.30 -17.77
N LEU A 288 -12.92 13.92 -17.44
CA LEU A 288 -12.33 14.18 -16.13
C LEU A 288 -12.21 15.68 -15.82
N VAL A 289 -11.89 16.49 -16.84
CA VAL A 289 -11.84 17.96 -16.71
C VAL A 289 -13.24 18.50 -16.39
N GLU A 290 -14.24 18.16 -17.19
CA GLU A 290 -15.63 18.60 -16.99
C GLU A 290 -16.15 18.20 -15.61
N MET A 291 -16.00 16.94 -15.22
CA MET A 291 -16.39 16.47 -13.89
C MET A 291 -15.70 17.21 -12.76
N ALA A 292 -14.40 17.51 -12.91
CA ALA A 292 -13.65 18.23 -11.89
C ALA A 292 -14.12 19.69 -11.79
N GLU A 293 -14.36 20.36 -12.91
CA GLU A 293 -14.88 21.72 -12.96
C GLU A 293 -16.26 21.83 -12.29
N ASP A 294 -17.16 20.89 -12.59
CA ASP A 294 -18.49 20.83 -11.97
C ASP A 294 -18.40 20.69 -10.44
N LEU A 295 -17.59 19.75 -9.96
CA LEU A 295 -17.39 19.53 -8.54
C LEU A 295 -16.77 20.74 -7.83
N MET A 296 -15.83 21.44 -8.48
CA MET A 296 -15.24 22.67 -7.93
C MET A 296 -16.27 23.83 -7.87
N LEU A 297 -17.18 23.89 -8.85
CA LEU A 297 -18.29 24.87 -8.83
C LEU A 297 -19.29 24.58 -7.70
N GLU A 298 -19.44 23.31 -7.30
CA GLU A 298 -20.22 22.90 -6.13
C GLU A 298 -19.52 23.22 -4.79
N GLY A 299 -18.32 23.82 -4.82
CA GLY A 299 -17.56 24.19 -3.62
C GLY A 299 -16.70 23.08 -3.04
N LEU A 300 -16.49 21.99 -3.78
CA LEU A 300 -15.68 20.84 -3.36
C LEU A 300 -14.21 21.00 -3.76
N SER A 301 -13.31 20.38 -3.04
CA SER A 301 -11.92 20.24 -3.47
C SER A 301 -11.69 18.88 -4.10
N VAL A 302 -11.13 18.88 -5.31
CA VAL A 302 -11.01 17.70 -6.18
C VAL A 302 -9.60 17.15 -6.22
N VAL A 303 -9.46 15.84 -5.99
CA VAL A 303 -8.21 15.11 -6.18
C VAL A 303 -8.39 14.11 -7.32
N ILE A 304 -7.62 14.24 -8.39
CA ILE A 304 -7.70 13.34 -9.54
C ILE A 304 -6.52 12.36 -9.47
N PHE A 305 -6.81 11.07 -9.33
CA PHE A 305 -5.81 10.01 -9.32
C PHE A 305 -5.72 9.33 -10.68
N VAL A 306 -4.57 9.42 -11.32
CA VAL A 306 -4.29 8.82 -12.63
C VAL A 306 -2.96 8.08 -12.62
N SER A 307 -2.78 7.12 -13.54
CA SER A 307 -1.62 6.22 -13.54
C SER A 307 -0.46 6.72 -14.39
N PHE A 308 -0.72 7.54 -15.42
CA PHE A 308 0.28 7.92 -16.42
C PHE A 308 0.63 9.40 -16.35
N LYS A 309 1.91 9.72 -16.54
CA LYS A 309 2.44 11.09 -16.47
C LYS A 309 1.86 12.01 -17.53
N GLU A 310 1.66 11.50 -18.72
CA GLU A 310 1.09 12.23 -19.84
C GLU A 310 -0.36 12.68 -19.51
N THR A 311 -1.11 11.82 -18.82
CA THR A 311 -2.45 12.16 -18.34
C THR A 311 -2.41 13.22 -17.24
N VAL A 312 -1.44 13.10 -16.30
CA VAL A 312 -1.22 14.12 -15.26
C VAL A 312 -0.97 15.49 -15.92
N GLN A 313 -0.05 15.53 -16.89
CA GLN A 313 0.30 16.77 -17.58
C GLN A 313 -0.92 17.37 -18.30
N ALA A 314 -1.64 16.55 -19.09
CA ALA A 314 -2.80 17.00 -19.85
C ALA A 314 -3.93 17.55 -18.98
N LEU A 315 -4.15 16.95 -17.80
CA LEU A 315 -5.14 17.43 -16.83
C LEU A 315 -4.71 18.74 -16.20
N CYS A 316 -3.45 18.85 -15.77
CA CYS A 316 -2.95 20.08 -15.13
C CYS A 316 -2.94 21.27 -16.08
N GLU A 317 -2.61 21.05 -17.35
CA GLU A 317 -2.67 22.12 -18.39
C GLU A 317 -4.10 22.63 -18.59
N LYS A 318 -5.09 21.74 -18.57
CA LYS A 318 -6.51 22.12 -18.76
C LYS A 318 -7.16 22.72 -17.53
N LEU A 319 -6.87 22.18 -16.35
CA LEU A 319 -7.44 22.62 -15.07
C LEU A 319 -6.62 23.75 -14.40
N CYS A 320 -5.48 24.11 -14.95
CA CYS A 320 -4.54 25.08 -14.36
C CYS A 320 -4.24 24.78 -12.89
N CYS A 321 -4.03 23.49 -12.55
CA CYS A 321 -3.85 23.03 -11.18
C CYS A 321 -2.49 22.38 -10.93
N ASP A 322 -2.16 22.22 -9.66
CA ASP A 322 -0.93 21.58 -9.21
C ASP A 322 -0.96 20.05 -9.38
N ARG A 323 0.24 19.44 -9.32
CA ARG A 323 0.42 18.00 -9.47
C ARG A 323 1.37 17.39 -8.47
N ILE A 324 1.16 16.09 -8.23
CA ILE A 324 2.10 15.23 -7.50
C ILE A 324 2.51 14.08 -8.41
N GLU A 325 3.79 14.03 -8.78
CA GLU A 325 4.33 12.97 -9.63
C GLU A 325 5.69 12.44 -9.13
N GLY A 326 6.11 11.27 -9.63
CA GLY A 326 7.41 10.68 -9.29
C GLY A 326 8.58 11.48 -9.91
N GLY A 327 9.61 11.72 -9.08
CA GLY A 327 10.81 12.46 -9.51
C GLY A 327 10.72 13.98 -9.33
N GLN A 328 9.61 14.51 -8.87
CA GLN A 328 9.47 15.93 -8.50
C GLN A 328 10.48 16.28 -7.39
N LYS A 329 11.38 17.23 -7.67
CA LYS A 329 12.50 17.57 -6.77
C LYS A 329 12.22 18.76 -5.86
N SER A 330 11.33 19.65 -6.24
CA SER A 330 10.95 20.86 -5.50
C SER A 330 9.44 20.90 -5.29
N ASP A 331 9.01 21.61 -4.27
CA ASP A 331 7.65 22.07 -4.01
C ASP A 331 6.56 21.03 -3.73
N ARG A 332 6.86 19.72 -3.77
CA ARG A 332 5.86 18.68 -3.47
C ARG A 332 5.18 18.88 -2.12
N GLN A 333 5.94 19.20 -1.09
CA GLN A 333 5.37 19.43 0.24
C GLN A 333 4.54 20.73 0.25
N GLN A 334 5.02 21.78 -0.41
CA GLN A 334 4.27 23.02 -0.54
C GLN A 334 2.93 22.83 -1.26
N VAL A 335 2.91 22.07 -2.34
CA VAL A 335 1.67 21.71 -3.09
C VAL A 335 0.68 20.98 -2.17
N ILE A 336 1.15 20.02 -1.36
CA ILE A 336 0.32 19.31 -0.39
C ILE A 336 -0.21 20.27 0.67
N ASP A 337 0.64 21.13 1.19
CA ASP A 337 0.30 22.08 2.25
C ASP A 337 -0.71 23.13 1.73
N ASP A 338 -0.54 23.63 0.52
CA ASP A 338 -1.45 24.60 -0.11
C ASP A 338 -2.82 23.99 -0.41
N PHE A 339 -2.86 22.74 -0.91
CA PHE A 339 -4.12 22.02 -1.10
C PHE A 339 -4.81 21.72 0.24
N THR A 340 -4.06 21.29 1.24
CA THR A 340 -4.60 20.99 2.58
C THR A 340 -5.11 22.23 3.30
N ALA A 341 -4.47 23.38 3.06
CA ALA A 341 -4.87 24.69 3.60
C ALA A 341 -5.99 25.38 2.77
N ASP A 342 -6.60 24.68 1.82
CA ASP A 342 -7.66 25.19 0.92
C ASP A 342 -7.27 26.42 0.07
N LYS A 343 -5.96 26.64 -0.15
CA LYS A 343 -5.48 27.69 -1.07
C LYS A 343 -5.70 27.30 -2.53
N THR A 344 -5.70 25.98 -2.81
CA THR A 344 -6.04 25.41 -4.10
C THR A 344 -7.17 24.39 -3.93
N ASN A 345 -8.02 24.24 -4.94
CA ASN A 345 -9.19 23.37 -4.89
C ASN A 345 -9.12 22.19 -5.86
N CYS A 346 -8.04 22.06 -6.61
CA CYS A 346 -7.80 20.92 -7.50
C CYS A 346 -6.34 20.49 -7.46
N ILE A 347 -6.12 19.19 -7.45
CA ILE A 347 -4.78 18.59 -7.54
C ILE A 347 -4.83 17.28 -8.34
N VAL A 348 -3.88 17.08 -9.24
CA VAL A 348 -3.71 15.83 -9.98
C VAL A 348 -2.56 15.02 -9.40
N VAL A 349 -2.82 13.75 -9.12
CA VAL A 349 -1.87 12.85 -8.44
C VAL A 349 -1.59 11.63 -9.31
N ASN A 350 -0.32 11.42 -9.64
CA ASN A 350 0.11 10.14 -10.20
C ASN A 350 0.06 9.06 -9.11
N THR A 351 -0.69 7.98 -9.34
CA THR A 351 -0.94 6.93 -8.33
C THR A 351 0.34 6.29 -7.82
N ALA A 352 1.33 6.04 -8.67
CA ALA A 352 2.62 5.48 -8.26
C ALA A 352 3.42 6.43 -7.35
N ALA A 353 3.27 7.75 -7.53
CA ALA A 353 3.92 8.77 -6.72
C ALA A 353 3.10 9.14 -5.48
N GLY A 354 1.79 9.23 -5.64
CA GLY A 354 0.82 9.53 -4.57
C GLY A 354 0.53 8.35 -3.65
N GLY A 355 0.86 7.12 -4.09
CA GLY A 355 0.61 5.88 -3.35
C GLY A 355 1.32 5.79 -1.99
N THR A 356 2.29 6.65 -1.68
CA THR A 356 3.02 6.60 -0.41
C THR A 356 3.07 7.97 0.27
N GLY A 357 2.57 8.04 1.50
CA GLY A 357 2.89 9.07 2.49
C GLY A 357 2.27 10.46 2.32
N ILE A 358 1.36 10.69 1.36
CA ILE A 358 0.67 11.96 1.25
C ILE A 358 -0.69 11.94 1.97
N SER A 359 -1.09 13.09 2.50
CA SER A 359 -2.39 13.31 3.13
C SER A 359 -3.06 14.50 2.44
N LEU A 360 -4.24 14.27 1.90
CA LEU A 360 -5.01 15.27 1.13
C LEU A 360 -6.43 15.42 1.67
N HIS A 361 -6.66 14.97 2.92
CA HIS A 361 -7.95 15.06 3.59
C HIS A 361 -8.23 16.50 4.02
N ASP A 362 -9.49 16.80 4.22
CA ASP A 362 -9.93 18.09 4.74
C ASP A 362 -9.60 18.22 6.23
N VAL A 363 -8.79 19.22 6.57
CA VAL A 363 -8.41 19.53 7.97
C VAL A 363 -9.10 20.76 8.51
N ASN A 364 -9.77 21.55 7.65
CA ASN A 364 -10.40 22.83 7.99
C ASN A 364 -11.91 22.67 8.20
N GLY A 365 -12.58 21.87 7.37
CA GLY A 365 -14.03 21.66 7.37
C GLY A 365 -14.78 22.52 6.33
N ASP A 366 -14.06 23.39 5.63
CA ASP A 366 -14.68 24.37 4.73
C ASP A 366 -14.91 23.81 3.32
N ARG A 367 -14.11 22.83 2.91
CA ARG A 367 -14.18 22.24 1.56
C ARG A 367 -14.07 20.71 1.61
N PRO A 368 -15.21 19.99 1.54
CA PRO A 368 -15.19 18.53 1.46
C PRO A 368 -14.36 18.01 0.29
N ARG A 369 -13.70 16.88 0.49
CA ARG A 369 -12.82 16.29 -0.53
C ARG A 369 -13.53 15.27 -1.39
N VAL A 370 -13.37 15.42 -2.69
CA VAL A 370 -13.82 14.42 -3.67
C VAL A 370 -12.62 13.89 -4.43
N SER A 371 -12.55 12.57 -4.62
CA SER A 371 -11.56 11.98 -5.53
C SER A 371 -12.20 11.39 -6.78
N LEU A 372 -11.63 11.71 -7.94
CA LEU A 372 -11.89 11.07 -9.23
C LEU A 372 -10.74 10.09 -9.49
N ILE A 373 -11.03 8.80 -9.56
CA ILE A 373 -10.01 7.75 -9.56
C ILE A 373 -10.08 6.97 -10.88
N SER A 374 -9.00 6.98 -11.64
CA SER A 374 -8.81 6.06 -12.76
C SER A 374 -8.65 4.62 -12.23
N PRO A 375 -9.23 3.59 -12.89
CA PRO A 375 -9.16 2.21 -12.41
C PRO A 375 -7.74 1.73 -12.14
N GLN A 376 -7.51 1.23 -10.94
CA GLN A 376 -6.22 0.66 -10.55
C GLN A 376 -6.21 -0.84 -10.84
N PHE A 377 -5.09 -1.37 -11.33
CA PHE A 377 -4.92 -2.79 -11.65
C PHE A 377 -4.13 -3.54 -10.54
N SER A 378 -4.02 -2.92 -9.38
CA SER A 378 -3.36 -3.46 -8.20
C SER A 378 -4.21 -3.15 -6.97
N ALA A 379 -4.58 -4.17 -6.20
CA ALA A 379 -5.36 -4.00 -4.97
C ALA A 379 -4.65 -3.09 -3.96
N LYS A 380 -3.34 -3.21 -3.88
CA LYS A 380 -2.51 -2.34 -3.06
C LYS A 380 -2.64 -0.87 -3.45
N ASP A 381 -2.46 -0.56 -4.75
CA ASP A 381 -2.53 0.83 -5.21
C ASP A 381 -3.94 1.39 -5.03
N HIS A 382 -4.95 0.55 -5.21
CA HIS A 382 -6.35 0.87 -4.95
C HIS A 382 -6.57 1.29 -3.49
N VAL A 383 -6.19 0.44 -2.53
CA VAL A 383 -6.32 0.74 -1.09
C VAL A 383 -5.51 1.98 -0.70
N GLN A 384 -4.32 2.15 -1.27
CA GLN A 384 -3.49 3.32 -0.99
C GLN A 384 -4.10 4.63 -1.48
N VAL A 385 -4.70 4.62 -2.68
CA VAL A 385 -5.40 5.79 -3.24
C VAL A 385 -6.59 6.17 -2.36
N LEU A 386 -7.43 5.20 -2.00
CA LEU A 386 -8.61 5.43 -1.15
C LEU A 386 -8.24 6.02 0.22
N GLY A 387 -7.08 5.66 0.76
CA GLY A 387 -6.59 6.21 2.04
C GLY A 387 -5.96 7.61 1.94
N ARG A 388 -6.08 8.36 0.83
CA ARG A 388 -5.43 9.68 0.69
C ARG A 388 -6.29 10.84 1.15
N ILE A 389 -7.59 10.80 0.87
CA ILE A 389 -8.54 11.83 1.28
C ILE A 389 -9.36 11.43 2.52
N HIS A 390 -9.33 10.14 2.90
CA HIS A 390 -9.99 9.63 4.09
C HIS A 390 -8.94 9.26 5.15
N ARG A 391 -8.76 10.12 6.14
CA ARG A 391 -7.73 9.98 7.17
C ARG A 391 -8.19 10.52 8.52
N ASN A 392 -7.50 10.04 9.55
CA ASN A 392 -7.65 10.55 10.91
C ASN A 392 -7.46 12.07 10.94
N GLY A 393 -8.39 12.76 11.60
CA GLY A 393 -8.40 14.21 11.75
C GLY A 393 -9.15 14.96 10.66
N MET A 394 -9.77 14.24 9.71
CA MET A 394 -10.62 14.87 8.70
C MET A 394 -11.84 15.57 9.35
N LYS A 395 -12.24 16.70 8.77
CA LYS A 395 -13.32 17.54 9.29
C LYS A 395 -14.63 17.39 8.52
N SER A 396 -14.58 16.97 7.26
CA SER A 396 -15.72 16.71 6.39
C SER A 396 -15.74 15.30 5.87
N ASP A 397 -16.87 14.85 5.33
CA ASP A 397 -17.00 13.55 4.67
C ASP A 397 -16.18 13.51 3.38
N ALA A 398 -15.74 12.31 3.00
CA ALA A 398 -15.03 12.07 1.74
C ALA A 398 -15.91 11.33 0.74
N LEU A 399 -15.89 11.79 -0.52
CA LEU A 399 -16.52 11.13 -1.65
C LEU A 399 -15.47 10.62 -2.63
N GLN A 400 -15.50 9.33 -2.95
CA GLN A 400 -14.52 8.70 -3.83
C GLN A 400 -15.21 8.00 -5.00
N LYS A 401 -14.93 8.45 -6.21
CA LYS A 401 -15.53 7.97 -7.44
C LYS A 401 -14.48 7.25 -8.29
N ILE A 402 -14.65 5.94 -8.47
CA ILE A 402 -13.82 5.12 -9.35
C ILE A 402 -14.51 5.06 -10.71
N LEU A 403 -13.90 5.67 -11.73
CA LEU A 403 -14.54 5.94 -13.02
C LEU A 403 -14.14 4.89 -14.05
N VAL A 404 -15.04 3.97 -14.35
CA VAL A 404 -14.82 2.90 -15.33
C VAL A 404 -15.54 3.17 -16.63
N ALA A 405 -14.95 2.80 -17.75
CA ALA A 405 -15.60 2.94 -19.06
C ALA A 405 -16.70 1.88 -19.20
N SER A 406 -17.95 2.34 -19.35
CA SER A 406 -19.14 1.49 -19.36
C SER A 406 -19.11 0.42 -20.46
N GLY A 407 -19.39 -0.83 -20.08
CA GLY A 407 -19.39 -2.00 -20.96
C GLY A 407 -18.01 -2.27 -21.59
N SER A 408 -16.93 -1.90 -20.92
CA SER A 408 -15.55 -2.21 -21.32
C SER A 408 -14.91 -3.24 -20.38
N VAL A 409 -13.72 -3.71 -20.74
CA VAL A 409 -12.93 -4.62 -19.89
C VAL A 409 -12.58 -4.03 -18.54
N GLU A 410 -12.69 -2.72 -18.33
CA GLU A 410 -12.43 -2.07 -17.04
C GLU A 410 -13.44 -2.51 -15.96
N GLU A 411 -14.66 -2.88 -16.33
CA GLU A 411 -15.65 -3.42 -15.38
C GLU A 411 -15.19 -4.80 -14.84
N ALA A 412 -14.64 -5.66 -15.72
CA ALA A 412 -14.07 -6.93 -15.31
C ALA A 412 -12.85 -6.76 -14.40
N VAL A 413 -12.01 -5.75 -14.69
CA VAL A 413 -10.87 -5.35 -13.82
C VAL A 413 -11.37 -5.04 -12.42
N MET A 414 -12.44 -4.25 -12.28
CA MET A 414 -13.00 -3.89 -10.97
C MET A 414 -13.58 -5.09 -10.23
N SER A 415 -14.23 -6.02 -10.95
CA SER A 415 -14.73 -7.27 -10.35
C SER A 415 -13.60 -8.15 -9.80
N SER A 416 -12.49 -8.26 -10.53
CA SER A 416 -11.30 -9.00 -10.08
C SER A 416 -10.62 -8.30 -8.91
N MET A 417 -10.58 -6.98 -8.94
CA MET A 417 -10.07 -6.17 -7.85
C MET A 417 -10.86 -6.39 -6.57
N GLN A 418 -12.20 -6.41 -6.66
CA GLN A 418 -13.06 -6.68 -5.51
C GLN A 418 -12.78 -8.04 -4.90
N ARG A 419 -12.60 -9.09 -5.71
CA ARG A 419 -12.22 -10.44 -5.21
C ARG A 419 -10.91 -10.43 -4.42
N ARG A 420 -9.92 -9.62 -4.82
CA ARG A 420 -8.65 -9.49 -4.09
C ARG A 420 -8.82 -8.73 -2.77
N LEU A 421 -9.61 -7.68 -2.78
CA LEU A 421 -9.95 -6.93 -1.56
C LEU A 421 -10.72 -7.82 -0.58
N ASP A 422 -11.61 -8.68 -1.06
CA ASP A 422 -12.33 -9.65 -0.23
C ASP A 422 -11.36 -10.67 0.41
N ASN A 423 -10.37 -11.18 -0.32
CA ASN A 423 -9.33 -12.04 0.24
C ASN A 423 -8.53 -11.32 1.33
N LEU A 424 -8.15 -10.05 1.08
CA LEU A 424 -7.46 -9.23 2.06
C LEU A 424 -8.34 -9.02 3.31
N ALA A 425 -9.62 -8.74 3.12
CA ALA A 425 -10.57 -8.60 4.22
C ALA A 425 -10.73 -9.88 5.03
N ILE A 426 -10.79 -11.07 4.39
CA ILE A 426 -10.83 -12.36 5.09
C ILE A 426 -9.57 -12.56 5.94
N MET A 427 -8.41 -12.15 5.45
CA MET A 427 -7.16 -12.23 6.21
C MET A 427 -7.05 -11.22 7.35
N GLN A 428 -7.76 -10.11 7.26
CA GLN A 428 -7.60 -8.99 8.19
C GLN A 428 -8.79 -8.79 9.14
N ASN A 429 -10.02 -9.09 8.71
CA ASN A 429 -11.21 -8.79 9.50
C ASN A 429 -11.44 -9.77 10.66
N GLN A 430 -11.81 -9.22 11.81
CA GLN A 430 -12.11 -9.97 13.04
C GLN A 430 -13.59 -10.34 13.18
N LYS A 431 -14.44 -10.03 12.20
CA LYS A 431 -15.87 -10.37 12.27
C LYS A 431 -16.22 -11.66 11.56
#